data_38174c3ed628d9dd5d4bd2651393ac65
#
_entry.id   38174c3ed628d9dd5d4bd2651393ac65
#
_cell.length_a   1.000
_cell.length_b   1.000
_cell.length_c   1.000
_cell.angle_alpha   90.00
_cell.angle_beta   90.00
_cell.angle_gamma   90.00
#
_symmetry.space_group_name_H-M   'P 1'
#
loop_
_entity.id
_entity.type
_entity.pdbx_description
1 polymer ?
#
loop_
_entity_poly.entity_id
_entity_poly.type
_entity_poly.pdbx_seq_one_letter_code
_entity_poly.pdbx_strand_id
1 'polypeptide(L)'
;YHLVNESGQGCDFLNVPISRGWVSGRDFIGFYNSLRGSYQPARTGMYQFLTNGASKEAKNSLRLVLLDEANLSPMEHYLSDFLGMFDAEGRSRPIDTGNPVEESRFLNVPLNTRFIATINNDSTTEPLSPRLCDRVPIISMDLQELESTQVHTAFELDGVIPYDTLESFFGVQSAYENGYEDLPLKLARAIELFEDRNRELGQVTVISKRKRMAMQLYLTV
;
A
#
# COMPACT_ATOMS: atom_id res chain seq x y z
N TYR A 1 2.14 -14.06 -6.14
CA TYR A 1 1.22 -14.33 -7.28
C TYR A 1 0.52 -15.69 -7.10
N HIS A 2 1.27 -16.76 -6.78
CA HIS A 2 0.69 -18.10 -6.58
C HIS A 2 -0.24 -18.19 -5.36
N LEU A 3 0.09 -17.53 -4.26
CA LEU A 3 -0.80 -17.44 -3.08
C LEU A 3 -2.16 -16.82 -3.39
N VAL A 4 -2.23 -16.05 -4.49
CA VAL A 4 -3.32 -15.14 -4.78
C VAL A 4 -4.20 -15.61 -5.94
N ASN A 5 -3.70 -16.41 -6.88
CA ASN A 5 -4.37 -16.59 -8.16
C ASN A 5 -4.69 -18.03 -8.58
N GLU A 6 -4.08 -19.07 -8.03
CA GLU A 6 -4.36 -20.45 -8.47
C GLU A 6 -5.62 -21.05 -7.86
N SER A 7 -6.15 -20.45 -6.82
CA SER A 7 -7.33 -20.96 -6.13
C SER A 7 -8.68 -20.52 -6.73
N GLY A 8 -8.69 -19.59 -7.68
CA GLY A 8 -9.91 -19.20 -8.43
C GLY A 8 -11.06 -18.61 -7.61
N GLN A 9 -10.96 -18.59 -6.29
CA GLN A 9 -12.05 -18.17 -5.39
C GLN A 9 -11.63 -17.21 -4.27
N GLY A 10 -10.38 -16.85 -4.11
CA GLY A 10 -9.94 -16.19 -2.87
C GLY A 10 -9.22 -14.86 -3.00
N CYS A 11 -8.79 -14.41 -4.17
CA CYS A 11 -8.09 -13.15 -4.27
C CYS A 11 -8.32 -12.43 -5.58
N ASP A 12 -8.63 -11.15 -5.44
CA ASP A 12 -8.66 -10.21 -6.54
C ASP A 12 -7.26 -9.61 -6.72
N PHE A 13 -6.72 -9.70 -7.91
CA PHE A 13 -5.44 -9.09 -8.27
C PHE A 13 -5.61 -8.11 -9.43
N LEU A 14 -5.11 -6.90 -9.24
CA LEU A 14 -5.06 -5.87 -10.28
C LEU A 14 -3.61 -5.42 -10.49
N ASN A 15 -3.07 -5.64 -11.69
CA ASN A 15 -1.80 -5.06 -12.10
C ASN A 15 -2.05 -3.77 -12.87
N VAL A 16 -1.43 -2.68 -12.40
CA VAL A 16 -1.53 -1.34 -12.98
C VAL A 16 -0.15 -0.87 -13.40
N PRO A 17 0.23 -1.05 -14.69
CA PRO A 17 1.45 -0.47 -15.21
C PRO A 17 1.30 1.05 -15.28
N ILE A 18 2.20 1.77 -14.60
CA ILE A 18 2.18 3.22 -14.58
C ILE A 18 2.80 3.77 -15.87
N SER A 19 2.18 4.76 -16.45
CA SER A 19 2.69 5.42 -17.65
C SER A 19 3.27 6.78 -17.34
N ARG A 20 4.26 7.19 -18.12
CA ARG A 20 4.80 8.55 -18.03
C ARG A 20 3.74 9.59 -18.35
N GLY A 21 3.79 10.70 -17.62
CA GLY A 21 2.89 11.83 -17.85
C GLY A 21 1.55 11.75 -17.12
N TRP A 22 1.38 10.82 -16.19
CA TRP A 22 0.23 10.86 -15.29
C TRP A 22 0.36 12.04 -14.32
N VAL A 23 -0.65 12.89 -14.27
CA VAL A 23 -0.59 14.18 -13.55
C VAL A 23 -1.66 14.32 -12.46
N SER A 24 -2.61 13.38 -12.40
CA SER A 24 -3.72 13.47 -11.44
C SER A 24 -4.37 12.11 -11.17
N GLY A 25 -5.22 12.03 -10.15
CA GLY A 25 -6.04 10.85 -9.86
C GLY A 25 -6.95 10.44 -11.03
N ARG A 26 -7.23 11.34 -11.98
CA ARG A 26 -8.00 11.02 -13.19
C ARG A 26 -7.34 9.96 -14.05
N ASP A 27 -6.01 9.97 -14.11
CA ASP A 27 -5.23 9.01 -14.88
C ASP A 27 -5.26 7.63 -14.24
N PHE A 28 -5.43 7.59 -12.92
CA PHE A 28 -5.41 6.36 -12.12
C PHE A 28 -6.80 5.75 -11.92
N ILE A 29 -7.80 6.54 -11.52
CA ILE A 29 -9.13 6.02 -11.20
C ILE A 29 -10.21 6.45 -12.21
N GLY A 30 -10.05 7.62 -12.80
CA GLY A 30 -11.04 8.23 -13.69
C GLY A 30 -11.62 9.53 -13.13
N PHE A 31 -12.68 10.02 -13.74
CA PHE A 31 -13.30 11.28 -13.34
C PHE A 31 -14.77 11.35 -13.76
N TYR A 32 -15.53 12.19 -13.09
CA TYR A 32 -16.88 12.52 -13.52
C TYR A 32 -16.86 13.53 -14.67
N ASN A 33 -17.47 13.18 -15.79
CA ASN A 33 -17.61 14.05 -16.95
C ASN A 33 -18.97 14.75 -16.92
N SER A 34 -19.00 16.01 -16.53
CA SER A 34 -20.23 16.81 -16.42
C SER A 34 -20.96 17.02 -17.76
N LEU A 35 -20.23 17.02 -18.88
CA LEU A 35 -20.84 17.17 -20.20
C LEU A 35 -21.57 15.91 -20.64
N ARG A 36 -21.10 14.75 -20.23
CA ARG A 36 -21.75 13.44 -20.50
C ARG A 36 -22.69 13.00 -19.38
N GLY A 37 -22.65 13.65 -18.24
CA GLY A 37 -23.43 13.27 -17.07
C GLY A 37 -23.08 11.89 -16.52
N SER A 38 -21.85 11.42 -16.72
CA SER A 38 -21.43 10.06 -16.32
C SER A 38 -19.97 10.02 -15.88
N TYR A 39 -19.67 9.07 -14.99
CA TYR A 39 -18.31 8.78 -14.60
C TYR A 39 -17.56 8.09 -15.74
N GLN A 40 -16.35 8.54 -16.01
CA GLN A 40 -15.44 7.97 -17.01
C GLN A 40 -14.30 7.26 -16.28
N PRO A 41 -14.33 5.93 -16.15
CA PRO A 41 -13.26 5.17 -15.53
C PRO A 41 -11.95 5.32 -16.30
N ALA A 42 -10.83 5.36 -15.59
CA ALA A 42 -9.53 5.23 -16.21
C ALA A 42 -9.31 3.83 -16.78
N ARG A 43 -8.37 3.70 -17.71
CA ARG A 43 -8.05 2.39 -18.35
C ARG A 43 -7.35 1.41 -17.43
N THR A 44 -6.95 1.84 -16.25
CA THR A 44 -6.29 1.02 -15.22
C THR A 44 -7.14 -0.12 -14.68
N GLY A 45 -8.47 -0.03 -14.82
CA GLY A 45 -9.40 -0.96 -14.17
C GLY A 45 -9.62 -0.69 -12.68
N MET A 46 -8.93 0.32 -12.10
CA MET A 46 -8.99 0.59 -10.64
C MET A 46 -10.39 0.91 -10.14
N TYR A 47 -11.15 1.69 -10.90
CA TYR A 47 -12.53 2.02 -10.54
C TYR A 47 -13.40 0.75 -10.42
N GLN A 48 -13.37 -0.11 -11.44
CA GLN A 48 -14.12 -1.37 -11.45
C GLN A 48 -13.64 -2.31 -10.34
N PHE A 49 -12.34 -2.37 -10.14
CA PHE A 49 -11.76 -3.16 -9.05
C PHE A 49 -12.32 -2.74 -7.69
N LEU A 50 -12.38 -1.44 -7.40
CA LEU A 50 -12.93 -0.95 -6.14
C LEU A 50 -14.43 -1.15 -6.01
N THR A 51 -15.21 -0.91 -7.08
CA THR A 51 -16.67 -1.08 -7.05
C THR A 51 -17.07 -2.55 -6.87
N ASN A 52 -16.31 -3.50 -7.46
CA ASN A 52 -16.55 -4.94 -7.30
C ASN A 52 -16.20 -5.42 -5.87
N GLY A 53 -15.38 -4.68 -5.14
CA GLY A 53 -15.00 -4.99 -3.75
C GLY A 53 -16.14 -4.93 -2.74
N ALA A 54 -17.32 -4.47 -3.13
CA ALA A 54 -18.49 -4.45 -2.28
C ALA A 54 -19.21 -5.81 -2.17
N SER A 55 -18.88 -6.79 -3.04
CA SER A 55 -19.49 -8.12 -3.00
C SER A 55 -19.13 -8.88 -1.70
N LYS A 56 -19.97 -9.86 -1.33
CA LYS A 56 -19.70 -10.68 -0.13
C LYS A 56 -18.44 -11.52 -0.29
N GLU A 57 -18.22 -12.05 -1.47
CA GLU A 57 -17.05 -12.87 -1.82
C GLU A 57 -15.77 -12.05 -1.74
N ALA A 58 -15.81 -10.82 -2.25
CA ALA A 58 -14.66 -9.91 -2.22
C ALA A 58 -14.27 -9.45 -0.80
N LYS A 59 -15.21 -9.45 0.16
CA LYS A 59 -14.94 -9.03 1.54
C LYS A 59 -14.07 -10.02 2.31
N ASN A 60 -14.13 -11.30 1.96
CA ASN A 60 -13.36 -12.36 2.65
C ASN A 60 -12.15 -12.84 1.83
N SER A 61 -11.71 -12.06 0.87
CA SER A 61 -10.52 -12.34 0.06
C SER A 61 -9.50 -11.22 0.16
N LEU A 62 -8.21 -11.55 0.11
CA LEU A 62 -7.18 -10.54 -0.04
C LEU A 62 -7.31 -9.88 -1.42
N ARG A 63 -7.32 -8.56 -1.45
CA ARG A 63 -7.37 -7.76 -2.68
C ARG A 63 -6.04 -7.04 -2.86
N LEU A 64 -5.34 -7.38 -3.94
CA LEU A 64 -4.00 -6.88 -4.18
C LEU A 64 -3.94 -6.00 -5.43
N VAL A 65 -3.45 -4.78 -5.26
CA VAL A 65 -3.15 -3.85 -6.36
C VAL A 65 -1.64 -3.72 -6.47
N LEU A 66 -1.09 -4.12 -7.61
CA LEU A 66 0.31 -3.92 -7.96
C LEU A 66 0.42 -2.67 -8.84
N LEU A 67 1.17 -1.68 -8.38
CA LEU A 67 1.56 -0.51 -9.16
C LEU A 67 2.94 -0.81 -9.76
N ASP A 68 2.97 -1.13 -11.04
CA ASP A 68 4.21 -1.50 -11.69
C ASP A 68 4.92 -0.27 -12.25
N GLU A 69 6.22 -0.15 -11.97
CA GLU A 69 7.05 1.02 -12.28
C GLU A 69 6.42 2.33 -11.74
N ALA A 70 5.98 2.30 -10.50
CA ALA A 70 5.13 3.33 -9.90
C ALA A 70 5.70 4.74 -9.98
N ASN A 71 7.01 4.90 -10.00
CA ASN A 71 7.68 6.20 -10.07
C ASN A 71 8.10 6.64 -11.49
N LEU A 72 7.47 6.09 -12.53
CA LEU A 72 7.54 6.68 -13.88
C LEU A 72 6.83 8.02 -13.98
N SER A 73 5.91 8.31 -13.06
CA SER A 73 5.27 9.62 -12.84
C SER A 73 5.25 9.93 -11.35
N PRO A 74 5.18 11.22 -10.95
CA PRO A 74 5.14 11.58 -9.54
C PRO A 74 3.95 10.91 -8.83
N MET A 75 4.24 10.00 -7.91
CA MET A 75 3.21 9.17 -7.25
C MET A 75 2.17 9.99 -6.50
N GLU A 76 2.58 11.13 -5.93
CA GLU A 76 1.64 12.01 -5.23
C GLU A 76 0.58 12.63 -6.12
N HIS A 77 0.83 12.75 -7.42
CA HIS A 77 -0.13 13.34 -8.35
C HIS A 77 -1.26 12.37 -8.64
N TYR A 78 -0.93 11.16 -9.08
CA TYR A 78 -1.96 10.20 -9.47
C TYR A 78 -2.55 9.42 -8.28
N LEU A 79 -1.83 9.33 -7.14
CA LEU A 79 -2.32 8.75 -5.89
C LEU A 79 -2.88 9.80 -4.92
N SER A 80 -3.11 11.05 -5.32
CA SER A 80 -3.53 12.13 -4.43
C SER A 80 -4.70 11.75 -3.53
N ASP A 81 -5.70 11.08 -4.09
CA ASP A 81 -6.92 10.67 -3.39
C ASP A 81 -6.68 9.47 -2.45
N PHE A 82 -5.60 8.72 -2.68
CA PHE A 82 -5.22 7.52 -1.94
C PHE A 82 -4.20 7.79 -0.82
N LEU A 83 -3.43 8.86 -0.91
CA LEU A 83 -2.34 9.13 0.05
C LEU A 83 -2.82 9.18 1.51
N GLY A 84 -4.03 9.68 1.74
CA GLY A 84 -4.62 9.72 3.09
C GLY A 84 -4.92 8.32 3.64
N MET A 85 -5.13 7.33 2.78
CA MET A 85 -5.47 5.96 3.18
C MET A 85 -4.26 5.12 3.58
N PHE A 86 -3.05 5.58 3.27
CA PHE A 86 -1.81 4.94 3.72
C PHE A 86 -1.50 5.26 5.19
N ASP A 87 -2.27 6.15 5.81
CA ASP A 87 -2.24 6.40 7.23
C ASP A 87 -3.33 5.59 7.95
N ALA A 88 -3.04 5.14 9.17
CA ALA A 88 -4.01 4.39 9.98
C ALA A 88 -5.31 5.17 10.20
N GLU A 89 -5.21 6.48 10.47
CA GLU A 89 -6.36 7.36 10.70
C GLU A 89 -7.19 7.64 9.42
N GLY A 90 -6.53 7.62 8.25
CA GLY A 90 -7.16 7.91 6.96
C GLY A 90 -7.68 6.68 6.22
N ARG A 91 -7.43 5.49 6.73
CA ARG A 91 -7.71 4.22 6.05
C ARG A 91 -9.17 4.05 5.59
N SER A 92 -10.11 4.58 6.34
CA SER A 92 -11.54 4.48 6.06
C SER A 92 -12.11 5.66 5.27
N ARG A 93 -11.27 6.60 4.81
CA ARG A 93 -11.75 7.74 4.03
C ARG A 93 -12.23 7.29 2.66
N PRO A 94 -13.46 7.68 2.28
CA PRO A 94 -13.92 7.42 0.93
C PRO A 94 -13.24 8.37 -0.07
N ILE A 95 -13.14 7.91 -1.31
CA ILE A 95 -12.70 8.73 -2.45
C ILE A 95 -13.91 9.48 -3.00
N ASP A 96 -13.82 10.81 -3.11
CA ASP A 96 -14.84 11.61 -3.79
C ASP A 96 -14.62 11.53 -5.30
N THR A 97 -15.53 10.88 -5.99
CA THR A 97 -15.50 10.73 -7.46
C THR A 97 -15.94 11.99 -8.20
N GLY A 98 -16.47 12.98 -7.48
CA GLY A 98 -17.09 14.18 -8.07
C GLY A 98 -18.43 13.94 -8.74
N ASN A 99 -19.04 12.76 -8.56
CA ASN A 99 -20.36 12.46 -9.09
C ASN A 99 -21.41 13.29 -8.32
N PRO A 100 -22.32 14.02 -9.00
CA PRO A 100 -23.37 14.80 -8.33
C PRO A 100 -24.45 13.90 -7.67
N VAL A 101 -24.55 12.63 -8.06
CA VAL A 101 -25.45 11.66 -7.44
C VAL A 101 -24.79 11.12 -6.18
N GLU A 102 -25.39 11.39 -5.02
CA GLU A 102 -24.78 11.15 -3.71
C GLU A 102 -24.41 9.66 -3.49
N GLU A 103 -25.28 8.74 -3.91
CA GLU A 103 -25.04 7.29 -3.79
C GLU A 103 -23.82 6.80 -4.57
N SER A 104 -23.44 7.53 -5.63
CA SER A 104 -22.29 7.18 -6.50
C SER A 104 -21.11 8.11 -6.30
N ARG A 105 -21.22 9.11 -5.42
CA ARG A 105 -20.21 10.12 -5.20
C ARG A 105 -19.00 9.56 -4.45
N PHE A 106 -19.25 8.76 -3.45
CA PHE A 106 -18.22 8.27 -2.56
C PHE A 106 -17.90 6.81 -2.83
N LEU A 107 -16.63 6.54 -3.14
CA LEU A 107 -16.12 5.21 -3.37
C LEU A 107 -15.27 4.76 -2.19
N ASN A 108 -15.68 3.69 -1.53
CA ASN A 108 -14.94 3.12 -0.42
C ASN A 108 -13.85 2.15 -0.93
N VAL A 109 -12.68 2.22 -0.33
CA VAL A 109 -11.62 1.23 -0.52
C VAL A 109 -11.77 0.17 0.56
N PRO A 110 -12.05 -1.09 0.20
CA PRO A 110 -12.21 -2.16 1.17
C PRO A 110 -10.96 -2.35 2.03
N LEU A 111 -11.13 -2.62 3.33
CA LEU A 111 -10.02 -2.76 4.29
C LEU A 111 -9.08 -3.93 3.97
N ASN A 112 -9.56 -4.95 3.27
CA ASN A 112 -8.78 -6.08 2.77
C ASN A 112 -7.98 -5.77 1.49
N THR A 113 -8.02 -4.53 0.97
CA THR A 113 -7.20 -4.10 -0.17
C THR A 113 -5.79 -3.73 0.28
N ARG A 114 -4.78 -4.24 -0.41
CA ARG A 114 -3.36 -3.91 -0.20
C ARG A 114 -2.76 -3.38 -1.49
N PHE A 115 -1.86 -2.41 -1.34
CA PHE A 115 -1.11 -1.83 -2.44
C PHE A 115 0.35 -2.24 -2.31
N ILE A 116 0.93 -2.71 -3.40
CA ILE A 116 2.36 -2.96 -3.56
C ILE A 116 2.81 -2.15 -4.78
N ALA A 117 3.98 -1.55 -4.71
CA ALA A 117 4.54 -0.80 -5.81
C ALA A 117 5.97 -1.27 -6.10
N THR A 118 6.29 -1.46 -7.36
CA THR A 118 7.68 -1.55 -7.81
C THR A 118 8.17 -0.16 -8.21
N ILE A 119 9.41 0.15 -7.88
CA ILE A 119 10.05 1.41 -8.21
C ILE A 119 11.47 1.16 -8.69
N ASN A 120 11.94 1.97 -9.61
CA ASN A 120 13.33 2.03 -10.03
C ASN A 120 14.01 3.25 -9.42
N ASN A 121 15.26 3.11 -9.04
CA ASN A 121 16.06 4.22 -8.51
C ASN A 121 17.15 4.59 -9.51
N ASP A 122 16.75 5.17 -10.61
CA ASP A 122 17.64 5.62 -11.67
C ASP A 122 17.33 7.07 -12.10
N SER A 123 18.16 7.64 -12.96
CA SER A 123 18.03 9.03 -13.41
C SER A 123 16.83 9.27 -14.33
N THR A 124 16.11 8.24 -14.72
CA THR A 124 14.97 8.32 -15.67
C THR A 124 13.62 8.28 -14.97
N THR A 125 13.62 8.07 -13.66
CA THR A 125 12.43 7.94 -12.82
C THR A 125 12.31 9.09 -11.82
N GLU A 126 11.08 9.32 -11.34
CA GLU A 126 10.80 10.36 -10.35
C GLU A 126 11.25 9.93 -8.95
N PRO A 127 11.87 10.82 -8.18
CA PRO A 127 12.24 10.50 -6.80
C PRO A 127 10.98 10.36 -5.93
N LEU A 128 11.04 9.47 -4.94
CA LEU A 128 9.98 9.39 -3.94
C LEU A 128 10.01 10.63 -3.05
N SER A 129 8.85 11.23 -2.84
CA SER A 129 8.77 12.38 -1.95
C SER A 129 8.93 11.98 -0.48
N PRO A 130 9.42 12.87 0.37
CA PRO A 130 9.44 12.66 1.81
C PRO A 130 8.05 12.36 2.39
N ARG A 131 7.00 12.95 1.81
CA ARG A 131 5.62 12.74 2.22
C ARG A 131 5.15 11.30 1.99
N LEU A 132 5.54 10.68 0.89
CA LEU A 132 5.24 9.29 0.60
C LEU A 132 6.11 8.36 1.44
N CYS A 133 7.42 8.62 1.51
CA CYS A 133 8.36 7.85 2.33
C CYS A 133 7.96 7.78 3.82
N ASP A 134 7.28 8.80 4.32
CA ASP A 134 6.78 8.84 5.70
C ASP A 134 5.58 7.90 5.93
N ARG A 135 4.87 7.52 4.86
CA ARG A 135 3.61 6.75 4.94
C ARG A 135 3.75 5.27 4.61
N VAL A 136 4.72 4.93 3.79
CA VAL A 136 4.86 3.56 3.27
C VAL A 136 6.18 2.94 3.71
N PRO A 137 6.22 1.63 4.00
CA PRO A 137 7.47 0.90 4.14
C PRO A 137 8.15 0.79 2.78
N ILE A 138 9.48 0.96 2.76
CA ILE A 138 10.30 0.81 1.57
C ILE A 138 11.23 -0.37 1.81
N ILE A 139 11.18 -1.35 0.92
CA ILE A 139 12.05 -2.52 0.94
C ILE A 139 13.06 -2.34 -0.19
N SER A 140 14.34 -2.29 0.16
CA SER A 140 15.43 -2.27 -0.81
C SER A 140 15.96 -3.69 -0.99
N MET A 141 16.07 -4.14 -2.23
CA MET A 141 16.67 -5.43 -2.55
C MET A 141 18.13 -5.20 -2.98
N ASP A 142 19.06 -5.87 -2.33
CA ASP A 142 20.47 -5.89 -2.77
C ASP A 142 20.66 -7.00 -3.79
N LEU A 143 21.29 -6.67 -4.94
CA LEU A 143 21.61 -7.65 -5.99
C LEU A 143 22.55 -8.75 -5.50
N GLN A 144 23.40 -8.48 -4.51
CA GLN A 144 24.31 -9.49 -3.93
C GLN A 144 23.57 -10.58 -3.15
N GLU A 145 22.41 -10.27 -2.58
CA GLU A 145 21.57 -11.26 -1.89
C GLU A 145 20.84 -12.16 -2.89
N LEU A 146 20.55 -11.67 -4.09
CA LEU A 146 19.85 -12.44 -5.13
C LEU A 146 20.72 -13.53 -5.75
N GLU A 147 22.02 -13.35 -5.83
CA GLU A 147 22.96 -14.37 -6.38
C GLU A 147 23.08 -15.62 -5.49
N SER A 148 22.76 -15.51 -4.21
CA SER A 148 22.79 -16.62 -3.24
C SER A 148 21.44 -17.32 -3.08
N THR A 149 20.39 -16.79 -3.67
CA THR A 149 19.05 -17.35 -3.52
C THR A 149 18.91 -18.55 -4.46
N GLN A 150 18.94 -19.76 -3.92
CA GLN A 150 18.49 -20.94 -4.65
C GLN A 150 17.06 -20.68 -5.11
N VAL A 151 16.80 -20.89 -6.39
CA VAL A 151 15.44 -20.86 -6.93
C VAL A 151 14.66 -21.93 -6.20
N HIS A 152 13.96 -21.56 -5.15
CA HIS A 152 13.04 -22.46 -4.49
C HIS A 152 11.94 -22.81 -5.50
N THR A 153 11.75 -24.09 -5.76
CA THR A 153 10.59 -24.61 -6.47
C THR A 153 9.33 -23.99 -5.87
N ALA A 154 8.48 -23.47 -6.73
CA ALA A 154 7.21 -22.87 -6.30
C ALA A 154 6.49 -23.81 -5.33
N PHE A 155 6.13 -23.31 -4.17
CA PHE A 155 5.26 -24.02 -3.24
C PHE A 155 3.87 -24.06 -3.87
N GLU A 156 3.41 -25.23 -4.22
CA GLU A 156 2.00 -25.46 -4.50
C GLU A 156 1.26 -25.51 -3.15
N LEU A 157 0.46 -24.49 -2.88
CA LEU A 157 -0.44 -24.50 -1.73
C LEU A 157 -1.73 -25.19 -2.16
N ASP A 158 -2.03 -26.31 -1.55
CA ASP A 158 -3.33 -26.98 -1.67
C ASP A 158 -4.40 -26.15 -0.93
N GLY A 159 -5.15 -25.33 -1.68
CA GLY A 159 -6.31 -24.62 -1.17
C GLY A 159 -6.16 -23.11 -1.04
N VAL A 160 -7.26 -22.46 -0.68
CA VAL A 160 -7.38 -21.01 -0.48
C VAL A 160 -7.18 -20.70 0.99
N ILE A 161 -6.34 -19.71 1.30
CA ILE A 161 -6.23 -19.16 2.64
C ILE A 161 -7.25 -18.00 2.77
N PRO A 162 -8.29 -18.11 3.60
CA PRO A 162 -9.22 -17.03 3.83
C PRO A 162 -8.54 -15.78 4.40
N TYR A 163 -9.07 -14.60 4.06
CA TYR A 163 -8.48 -13.33 4.51
C TYR A 163 -8.48 -13.19 6.03
N ASP A 164 -9.54 -13.58 6.71
CA ASP A 164 -9.64 -13.60 8.17
C ASP A 164 -8.58 -14.49 8.83
N THR A 165 -8.19 -15.59 8.20
CA THR A 165 -7.06 -16.40 8.64
C THR A 165 -5.75 -15.63 8.50
N LEU A 166 -5.50 -14.97 7.37
CA LEU A 166 -4.33 -14.10 7.18
C LEU A 166 -4.33 -12.95 8.17
N GLU A 167 -5.48 -12.33 8.42
CA GLU A 167 -5.62 -11.24 9.38
C GLU A 167 -5.36 -11.71 10.82
N SER A 168 -5.75 -12.93 11.18
CA SER A 168 -5.46 -13.50 12.50
C SER A 168 -3.99 -13.78 12.73
N PHE A 169 -3.24 -14.12 11.66
CA PHE A 169 -1.79 -14.39 11.75
C PHE A 169 -0.94 -13.13 11.63
N PHE A 170 -1.32 -12.24 10.72
CA PHE A 170 -0.52 -11.06 10.34
C PHE A 170 -1.20 -9.74 10.70
N GLY A 171 -2.39 -9.79 11.27
CA GLY A 171 -3.09 -8.61 11.77
C GLY A 171 -2.35 -8.01 12.96
N VAL A 172 -2.44 -6.69 13.10
CA VAL A 172 -1.85 -5.98 14.23
C VAL A 172 -2.57 -6.40 15.51
N GLN A 173 -1.91 -7.21 16.31
CA GLN A 173 -2.34 -7.50 17.67
C GLN A 173 -1.68 -6.51 18.64
N SER A 174 -2.28 -6.30 19.80
CA SER A 174 -1.69 -5.47 20.82
C SER A 174 -0.35 -6.07 21.28
N ALA A 175 0.72 -5.26 21.28
CA ALA A 175 2.02 -5.68 21.78
C ALA A 175 1.96 -6.20 23.24
N TYR A 176 1.00 -5.70 24.00
CA TYR A 176 0.77 -6.08 25.39
C TYR A 176 0.20 -7.50 25.55
N GLU A 177 -0.55 -7.99 24.57
CA GLU A 177 -1.12 -9.35 24.61
C GLU A 177 -0.07 -10.43 24.31
N ASN A 178 1.02 -10.08 23.65
CA ASN A 178 2.06 -11.02 23.21
C ASN A 178 3.31 -11.06 24.11
N GLY A 179 3.31 -10.40 25.26
CA GLY A 179 4.45 -10.42 26.20
C GLY A 179 5.67 -9.61 25.77
N TYR A 180 5.53 -8.70 24.79
CA TYR A 180 6.59 -7.82 24.31
C TYR A 180 6.51 -6.42 24.93
N GLU A 181 6.20 -6.33 26.21
CA GLU A 181 6.04 -5.06 26.93
C GLU A 181 7.26 -4.13 26.83
N ASP A 182 8.45 -4.70 26.73
CA ASP A 182 9.72 -3.95 26.58
C ASP A 182 9.98 -3.41 25.17
N LEU A 183 9.28 -3.91 24.15
CA LEU A 183 9.60 -3.62 22.75
C LEU A 183 9.45 -2.13 22.39
N PRO A 184 8.38 -1.44 22.84
CA PRO A 184 8.25 0.01 22.60
C PRO A 184 9.39 0.82 23.22
N LEU A 185 9.87 0.44 24.40
CA LEU A 185 11.00 1.09 25.08
C LEU A 185 12.32 0.86 24.36
N LYS A 186 12.60 -0.38 23.92
CA LYS A 186 13.79 -0.72 23.13
C LYS A 186 13.82 0.02 21.81
N LEU A 187 12.66 0.10 21.12
CA LEU A 187 12.55 0.84 19.86
C LEU A 187 12.76 2.35 20.09
N ALA A 188 12.14 2.93 21.11
CA ALA A 188 12.34 4.34 21.45
C ALA A 188 13.83 4.66 21.70
N ARG A 189 14.51 3.79 22.47
CA ARG A 189 15.94 3.94 22.73
C ARG A 189 16.79 3.81 21.46
N ALA A 190 16.47 2.86 20.58
CA ALA A 190 17.18 2.70 19.31
C ALA A 190 16.99 3.93 18.40
N ILE A 191 15.79 4.50 18.36
CA ILE A 191 15.50 5.73 17.60
C ILE A 191 16.31 6.91 18.15
N GLU A 192 16.32 7.11 19.47
CA GLU A 192 17.12 8.16 20.11
C GLU A 192 18.61 8.05 19.75
N LEU A 193 19.18 6.86 19.90
CA LEU A 193 20.58 6.61 19.55
C LEU A 193 20.87 6.89 18.08
N PHE A 194 19.95 6.53 17.18
CA PHE A 194 20.07 6.81 15.75
C PHE A 194 20.03 8.32 15.47
N GLU A 195 19.09 9.04 16.06
CA GLU A 195 18.95 10.49 15.87
C GLU A 195 20.17 11.25 16.46
N ASP A 196 20.65 10.85 17.63
CA ASP A 196 21.85 11.43 18.27
C ASP A 196 23.09 11.17 17.42
N ARG A 197 23.27 9.95 16.92
CA ARG A 197 24.41 9.62 16.07
C ARG A 197 24.41 10.41 14.76
N ASN A 198 23.26 10.59 14.13
CA ASN A 198 23.13 11.43 12.93
C ASN A 198 23.45 12.91 13.25
N ARG A 199 23.03 13.40 14.41
CA ARG A 199 23.35 14.78 14.86
C ARG A 199 24.86 14.98 15.05
N GLU A 200 25.56 14.01 15.64
CA GLU A 200 27.03 14.02 15.77
C GLU A 200 27.73 14.06 14.40
N LEU A 201 27.14 13.46 13.37
CA LEU A 201 27.63 13.48 12.00
C LEU A 201 27.21 14.74 11.20
N GLY A 202 26.59 15.70 11.86
CA GLY A 202 26.12 16.95 11.23
C GLY A 202 24.85 16.77 10.37
N GLN A 203 24.15 15.63 10.51
CA GLN A 203 22.89 15.35 9.82
C GLN A 203 21.73 15.53 10.78
N VAL A 204 20.72 16.31 10.37
CA VAL A 204 19.48 16.45 11.14
C VAL A 204 18.47 15.45 10.59
N THR A 205 18.45 14.26 11.18
CA THR A 205 17.47 13.22 10.82
C THR A 205 16.54 13.02 12.02
N VAL A 206 15.26 13.32 11.84
CA VAL A 206 14.22 13.09 12.86
C VAL A 206 13.22 12.11 12.29
N ILE A 207 13.02 11.00 13.01
CA ILE A 207 12.00 10.02 12.63
C ILE A 207 10.63 10.55 13.06
N SER A 208 9.74 10.75 12.11
CA SER A 208 8.40 11.29 12.36
C SER A 208 7.60 10.41 13.34
N LYS A 209 6.66 11.02 14.07
CA LYS A 209 5.75 10.28 14.96
C LYS A 209 5.02 9.16 14.23
N ARG A 210 4.56 9.41 12.99
CA ARG A 210 3.89 8.43 12.14
C ARG A 210 4.79 7.24 11.83
N LYS A 211 6.05 7.49 11.47
CA LYS A 211 7.03 6.43 11.19
C LYS A 211 7.35 5.62 12.45
N ARG A 212 7.48 6.27 13.60
CA ARG A 212 7.66 5.59 14.90
C ARG A 212 6.49 4.66 15.21
N MET A 213 5.26 5.12 15.01
CA MET A 213 4.06 4.27 15.17
C MET A 213 4.06 3.09 14.20
N ALA A 214 4.38 3.31 12.92
CA ALA A 214 4.47 2.23 11.95
C ALA A 214 5.53 1.20 12.33
N MET A 215 6.69 1.61 12.83
CA MET A 215 7.72 0.70 13.34
C MET A 215 7.24 -0.10 14.55
N GLN A 216 6.52 0.53 15.49
CA GLN A 216 5.92 -0.16 16.62
C GLN A 216 4.94 -1.24 16.17
N LEU A 217 4.02 -0.89 15.26
CA LEU A 217 3.04 -1.82 14.72
C LEU A 217 3.71 -2.99 13.98
N TYR A 218 4.75 -2.73 13.20
CA TYR A 218 5.50 -3.76 12.49
C TYR A 218 6.17 -4.77 13.44
N LEU A 219 6.65 -4.32 14.60
CA LEU A 219 7.31 -5.18 15.57
C LEU A 219 6.33 -5.95 16.48
N THR A 220 5.04 -5.70 16.35
CA THR A 220 3.97 -6.38 17.13
C THR A 220 3.24 -7.47 16.34
N VAL A 221 3.64 -7.71 15.09
CA VAL A 221 3.07 -8.73 14.18
C VAL A 221 3.80 -10.09 14.28
#